data_bd8ccf4159b954e5229ceb52aa96e319
#
_entry.id   bd8ccf4159b954e5229ceb52aa96e319
#
_cell.length_a   1.000
_cell.length_b   1.000
_cell.length_c   1.000
_cell.angle_alpha   90.00
_cell.angle_beta   90.00
_cell.angle_gamma   90.00
#
_symmetry.space_group_name_H-M   'P 1'
#
loop_
_entity.id
_entity.type
_entity.pdbx_description
1 polymer ?
#
loop_
_entity_poly.entity_id
_entity_poly.type
_entity_poly.pdbx_seq_one_letter_code
_entity_poly.pdbx_strand_id
1 'polypeptide(L)'
;LDSDKFLRESIFVHGSVDEVIDSIFQMFPQVTKKKIHEGLFEGSGNAKQVPLTNLHRLFNNLETITFGLVTNDSETNAINHLEQHDLTQYFDMIIGYDSGYGAKPESGQLEAFLTKTNLLSQEVLMIGDSTYDLVAANKINMPCLGVLSGTATKTDLSAHTPFLIDSIDELEEWLKNTFLKN
;
A
#
# COMPACT_ATOMS: atom_id res chain seq x y z
N LEU A 1 16.72 16.44 18.56
CA LEU A 1 15.67 15.69 17.87
C LEU A 1 14.56 16.68 17.56
N ASP A 2 14.41 17.01 16.31
CA ASP A 2 13.25 17.78 15.82
C ASP A 2 12.03 16.87 16.05
N SER A 3 11.22 17.19 17.03
CA SER A 3 10.23 16.30 17.65
C SER A 3 9.02 15.98 16.77
N ASP A 4 8.92 16.53 15.57
CA ASP A 4 7.68 16.53 14.78
C ASP A 4 7.79 15.85 13.42
N LYS A 5 8.91 15.18 13.10
CA LYS A 5 9.07 14.45 11.86
C LYS A 5 9.64 13.07 12.12
N PHE A 6 8.88 12.04 11.78
CA PHE A 6 9.44 10.69 11.64
C PHE A 6 10.52 10.72 10.55
N LEU A 7 11.64 10.04 10.78
CA LEU A 7 12.60 9.79 9.71
C LEU A 7 11.91 8.98 8.62
N ARG A 8 12.16 9.32 7.36
CA ARG A 8 11.53 8.63 6.21
C ARG A 8 11.77 7.12 6.21
N GLU A 9 12.89 6.67 6.73
CA GLU A 9 13.26 5.25 6.88
C GLU A 9 12.74 4.64 8.19
N SER A 10 11.87 5.35 8.92
CA SER A 10 11.35 4.86 10.19
C SER A 10 10.43 3.68 9.96
N ILE A 11 10.60 2.64 10.77
CA ILE A 11 9.69 1.50 10.85
C ILE A 11 8.24 1.92 11.14
N PHE A 12 8.03 3.07 11.78
CA PHE A 12 6.69 3.66 12.02
C PHE A 12 6.04 4.20 10.75
N VAL A 13 6.77 4.31 9.64
CA VAL A 13 6.26 4.82 8.36
C VAL A 13 6.04 3.68 7.36
N HIS A 14 6.92 2.67 7.36
CA HIS A 14 6.91 1.62 6.33
C HIS A 14 6.72 0.21 6.90
N GLY A 15 7.01 0.02 8.19
CA GLY A 15 6.98 -1.29 8.82
C GLY A 15 5.56 -1.86 8.90
N SER A 16 5.49 -3.17 8.98
CA SER A 16 4.26 -3.87 9.38
C SER A 16 3.89 -3.53 10.83
N VAL A 17 2.63 -3.71 11.16
CA VAL A 17 2.15 -3.50 12.55
C VAL A 17 2.96 -4.33 13.56
N ASP A 18 3.32 -5.57 13.21
CA ASP A 18 4.10 -6.45 14.08
C ASP A 18 5.52 -5.90 14.31
N GLU A 19 6.19 -5.40 13.28
CA GLU A 19 7.52 -4.78 13.40
C GLU A 19 7.47 -3.52 14.28
N VAL A 20 6.41 -2.71 14.12
CA VAL A 20 6.18 -1.52 14.97
C VAL A 20 5.95 -1.93 16.41
N ILE A 21 5.09 -2.94 16.67
CA ILE A 21 4.83 -3.47 18.01
C ILE A 21 6.13 -3.97 18.64
N ASP A 22 6.95 -4.73 17.90
CA ASP A 22 8.20 -5.27 18.41
C ASP A 22 9.19 -4.17 18.74
N SER A 23 9.28 -3.13 17.93
CA SER A 23 10.12 -1.97 18.19
C SER A 23 9.68 -1.22 19.45
N ILE A 24 8.37 -0.97 19.61
CA ILE A 24 7.82 -0.31 20.80
C ILE A 24 8.04 -1.19 22.04
N PHE A 25 7.82 -2.51 21.94
CA PHE A 25 8.01 -3.43 23.04
C PHE A 25 9.48 -3.47 23.51
N GLN A 26 10.44 -3.39 22.58
CA GLN A 26 11.87 -3.29 22.96
C GLN A 26 12.18 -2.02 23.73
N MET A 27 11.55 -0.89 23.39
CA MET A 27 11.73 0.37 24.10
C MET A 27 10.99 0.42 25.45
N PHE A 28 9.84 -0.27 25.54
CA PHE A 28 8.94 -0.24 26.71
C PHE A 28 8.50 -1.66 27.12
N PRO A 29 9.41 -2.52 27.61
CA PRO A 29 9.11 -3.94 27.91
C PRO A 29 8.11 -4.14 29.05
N GLN A 30 7.79 -3.11 29.82
CA GLN A 30 6.74 -3.12 30.84
C GLN A 30 5.32 -3.04 30.26
N VAL A 31 5.17 -2.66 28.97
CA VAL A 31 3.88 -2.62 28.28
C VAL A 31 3.73 -3.89 27.47
N THR A 32 2.64 -4.63 27.64
CA THR A 32 2.44 -5.87 26.86
C THR A 32 2.22 -5.57 25.38
N LYS A 33 2.70 -6.44 24.47
CA LYS A 33 2.47 -6.33 23.02
C LYS A 33 0.99 -6.15 22.70
N LYS A 34 0.09 -6.83 23.44
CA LYS A 34 -1.36 -6.67 23.28
C LYS A 34 -1.82 -5.23 23.52
N LYS A 35 -1.35 -4.58 24.58
CA LYS A 35 -1.70 -3.17 24.84
C LYS A 35 -1.12 -2.21 23.81
N ILE A 36 0.08 -2.51 23.30
CA ILE A 36 0.68 -1.72 22.22
C ILE A 36 -0.19 -1.84 20.96
N HIS A 37 -0.58 -3.06 20.60
CA HIS A 37 -1.47 -3.33 19.46
C HIS A 37 -2.81 -2.58 19.59
N GLU A 38 -3.48 -2.71 20.74
CA GLU A 38 -4.75 -2.01 21.01
C GLU A 38 -4.61 -0.49 20.84
N GLY A 39 -3.55 0.10 21.40
CA GLY A 39 -3.30 1.55 21.29
C GLY A 39 -3.01 2.03 19.88
N LEU A 40 -2.26 1.26 19.08
CA LEU A 40 -2.00 1.57 17.67
C LEU A 40 -3.30 1.48 16.85
N PHE A 41 -4.11 0.46 17.10
CA PHE A 41 -5.37 0.23 16.39
C PHE A 41 -6.41 1.33 16.69
N GLU A 42 -6.57 1.71 17.95
CA GLU A 42 -7.45 2.82 18.35
C GLU A 42 -7.00 4.16 17.76
N GLY A 43 -5.68 4.37 17.62
CA GLY A 43 -5.10 5.59 17.04
C GLY A 43 -5.29 5.67 15.53
N SER A 44 -5.04 4.57 14.81
CA SER A 44 -5.08 4.57 13.34
C SER A 44 -6.50 4.58 12.77
N GLY A 45 -7.44 3.86 13.36
CA GLY A 45 -8.82 3.74 12.87
C GLY A 45 -9.60 5.05 12.91
N ASN A 46 -9.17 6.03 13.71
CA ASN A 46 -9.78 7.36 13.82
C ASN A 46 -9.06 8.45 13.00
N ALA A 47 -7.96 8.11 12.32
CA ALA A 47 -7.24 9.07 11.52
C ALA A 47 -8.07 9.51 10.32
N LYS A 48 -8.30 10.84 10.19
CA LYS A 48 -9.02 11.39 9.03
C LYS A 48 -8.12 11.33 7.81
N GLN A 49 -8.47 10.50 6.86
CA GLN A 49 -7.81 10.43 5.56
C GLN A 49 -8.27 11.57 4.66
N VAL A 50 -7.36 12.11 3.87
CA VAL A 50 -7.68 13.15 2.87
C VAL A 50 -7.15 12.65 1.52
N PRO A 51 -8.04 12.33 0.56
CA PRO A 51 -7.60 11.92 -0.77
C PRO A 51 -6.77 13.02 -1.43
N LEU A 52 -5.67 12.65 -2.06
CA LEU A 52 -4.79 13.59 -2.79
C LEU A 52 -5.41 14.05 -4.11
N THR A 53 -6.41 13.32 -4.62
CA THR A 53 -7.06 13.58 -5.90
C THR A 53 -8.51 13.10 -5.92
N ASN A 54 -9.21 13.36 -7.03
CA ASN A 54 -10.56 12.83 -7.26
C ASN A 54 -10.48 11.36 -7.70
N LEU A 55 -10.39 10.45 -6.74
CA LEU A 55 -10.29 9.01 -6.98
C LEU A 55 -11.51 8.42 -7.68
N HIS A 56 -12.73 8.93 -7.42
CA HIS A 56 -13.93 8.50 -8.13
C HIS A 56 -13.81 8.70 -9.65
N ARG A 57 -13.31 9.86 -10.06
CA ARG A 57 -13.08 10.13 -11.48
C ARG A 57 -12.05 9.16 -12.07
N LEU A 58 -10.95 8.92 -11.36
CA LEU A 58 -9.89 8.01 -11.80
C LEU A 58 -10.44 6.60 -12.00
N PHE A 59 -11.12 6.04 -11.00
CA PHE A 59 -11.65 4.67 -11.08
C PHE A 59 -12.75 4.54 -12.14
N ASN A 60 -13.64 5.53 -12.28
CA ASN A 60 -14.67 5.52 -13.32
C ASN A 60 -14.07 5.54 -14.73
N ASN A 61 -12.95 6.24 -14.94
CA ASN A 61 -12.26 6.24 -16.23
C ASN A 61 -11.53 4.91 -16.54
N LEU A 62 -11.36 4.07 -15.53
CA LEU A 62 -10.66 2.79 -15.59
C LEU A 62 -11.60 1.60 -15.27
N GLU A 63 -12.90 1.74 -15.51
CA GLU A 63 -13.96 0.77 -15.14
C GLU A 63 -13.77 -0.65 -15.69
N THR A 64 -12.94 -0.82 -16.71
CA THR A 64 -12.62 -2.14 -17.28
C THR A 64 -11.45 -2.84 -16.59
N ILE A 65 -10.82 -2.19 -15.62
CA ILE A 65 -9.68 -2.71 -14.88
C ILE A 65 -10.16 -3.27 -13.54
N THR A 66 -9.70 -4.46 -13.19
CA THR A 66 -9.89 -5.07 -11.87
C THR A 66 -8.93 -4.42 -10.87
N PHE A 67 -9.46 -3.88 -9.78
CA PHE A 67 -8.65 -3.27 -8.73
C PHE A 67 -8.58 -4.15 -7.48
N GLY A 68 -7.38 -4.26 -6.93
CA GLY A 68 -7.12 -4.81 -5.61
C GLY A 68 -6.39 -3.81 -4.72
N LEU A 69 -6.73 -3.77 -3.45
CA LEU A 69 -5.97 -3.05 -2.43
C LEU A 69 -5.19 -4.05 -1.58
N VAL A 70 -3.87 -3.89 -1.51
CA VAL A 70 -2.98 -4.65 -0.62
C VAL A 70 -2.22 -3.69 0.30
N THR A 71 -2.33 -3.89 1.60
CA THR A 71 -1.79 -2.94 2.59
C THR A 71 -1.09 -3.63 3.75
N ASN A 72 -0.13 -2.92 4.36
CA ASN A 72 0.47 -3.31 5.63
C ASN A 72 -0.34 -2.82 6.84
N ASP A 73 -1.47 -2.15 6.60
CA ASP A 73 -2.49 -1.92 7.62
C ASP A 73 -3.42 -3.14 7.75
N SER A 74 -4.29 -3.16 8.75
CA SER A 74 -5.30 -4.21 8.87
C SER A 74 -6.37 -4.09 7.78
N GLU A 75 -6.95 -5.22 7.39
CA GLU A 75 -8.06 -5.26 6.42
C GLU A 75 -9.23 -4.37 6.88
N THR A 76 -9.56 -4.44 8.17
CA THR A 76 -10.64 -3.62 8.75
C THR A 76 -10.36 -2.12 8.62
N ASN A 77 -9.14 -1.67 8.93
CA ASN A 77 -8.79 -0.25 8.78
C ASN A 77 -8.83 0.19 7.31
N ALA A 78 -8.31 -0.64 6.40
CA ALA A 78 -8.35 -0.37 4.98
C ALA A 78 -9.79 -0.20 4.47
N ILE A 79 -10.69 -1.09 4.87
CA ILE A 79 -12.13 -0.98 4.54
C ILE A 79 -12.72 0.31 5.10
N ASN A 80 -12.50 0.60 6.39
CA ASN A 80 -13.01 1.81 7.03
C ASN A 80 -12.54 3.09 6.31
N HIS A 81 -11.28 3.15 5.89
CA HIS A 81 -10.73 4.28 5.15
C HIS A 81 -11.40 4.44 3.77
N LEU A 82 -11.64 3.33 3.07
CA LEU A 82 -12.34 3.37 1.78
C LEU A 82 -13.80 3.78 1.94
N GLU A 83 -14.50 3.29 2.98
CA GLU A 83 -15.91 3.64 3.28
C GLU A 83 -16.07 5.12 3.59
N GLN A 84 -15.13 5.74 4.31
CA GLN A 84 -15.17 7.19 4.60
C GLN A 84 -15.20 8.07 3.34
N HIS A 85 -14.81 7.51 2.19
CA HIS A 85 -14.70 8.21 0.92
C HIS A 85 -15.56 7.58 -0.19
N ASP A 86 -16.46 6.65 0.15
CA ASP A 86 -17.30 5.91 -0.80
C ASP A 86 -16.49 5.22 -1.92
N LEU A 87 -15.33 4.62 -1.56
CA LEU A 87 -14.41 4.02 -2.53
C LEU A 87 -14.43 2.49 -2.56
N THR A 88 -15.07 1.84 -1.60
CA THR A 88 -15.04 0.37 -1.44
C THR A 88 -15.53 -0.35 -2.69
N GLN A 89 -16.53 0.20 -3.38
CA GLN A 89 -17.13 -0.40 -4.57
C GLN A 89 -16.19 -0.53 -5.78
N TYR A 90 -15.05 0.14 -5.77
CA TYR A 90 -14.07 0.06 -6.86
C TYR A 90 -13.09 -1.10 -6.72
N PHE A 91 -13.05 -1.75 -5.55
CA PHE A 91 -12.08 -2.78 -5.27
C PHE A 91 -12.74 -4.16 -5.18
N ASP A 92 -12.28 -5.07 -6.04
CA ASP A 92 -12.74 -6.47 -6.06
C ASP A 92 -12.14 -7.28 -4.91
N MET A 93 -11.03 -6.81 -4.35
CA MET A 93 -10.32 -7.46 -3.25
C MET A 93 -9.58 -6.44 -2.40
N ILE A 94 -9.70 -6.57 -1.08
CA ILE A 94 -8.97 -5.80 -0.08
C ILE A 94 -8.24 -6.79 0.81
N ILE A 95 -6.92 -6.62 0.97
CA ILE A 95 -6.07 -7.51 1.74
C ILE A 95 -5.22 -6.67 2.70
N GLY A 96 -5.38 -6.89 3.99
CA GLY A 96 -4.54 -6.36 5.04
C GLY A 96 -3.41 -7.32 5.43
N TYR A 97 -2.50 -6.88 6.31
CA TYR A 97 -1.46 -7.75 6.86
C TYR A 97 -2.04 -8.94 7.63
N ASP A 98 -3.24 -8.78 8.20
CA ASP A 98 -3.97 -9.74 9.03
C ASP A 98 -4.89 -10.68 8.25
N SER A 99 -4.96 -10.55 6.92
CA SER A 99 -5.76 -11.42 6.04
C SER A 99 -5.15 -12.83 5.84
N GLY A 100 -4.03 -13.14 6.50
CA GLY A 100 -3.41 -14.48 6.48
C GLY A 100 -2.40 -14.73 5.35
N TYR A 101 -2.01 -13.69 4.61
CA TYR A 101 -1.06 -13.78 3.50
C TYR A 101 0.29 -13.11 3.80
N GLY A 102 0.51 -12.66 5.05
CA GLY A 102 1.68 -11.91 5.45
C GLY A 102 1.60 -10.43 5.05
N ALA A 103 2.74 -9.73 5.14
CA ALA A 103 2.83 -8.31 4.87
C ALA A 103 3.94 -8.02 3.85
N LYS A 104 3.83 -6.92 3.09
CA LYS A 104 4.90 -6.42 2.23
C LYS A 104 6.12 -6.06 3.10
N PRO A 105 7.35 -6.38 2.70
CA PRO A 105 7.81 -6.67 1.33
C PRO A 105 7.70 -8.15 0.92
N GLU A 106 7.02 -9.02 1.66
CA GLU A 106 6.73 -10.36 1.16
C GLU A 106 5.63 -10.33 0.09
N SER A 107 5.64 -11.32 -0.83
CA SER A 107 4.76 -11.33 -2.01
C SER A 107 3.37 -11.94 -1.74
N GLY A 108 3.13 -12.52 -0.57
CA GLY A 108 1.95 -13.36 -0.32
C GLY A 108 0.61 -12.66 -0.55
N GLN A 109 0.48 -11.37 -0.24
CA GLN A 109 -0.72 -10.59 -0.55
C GLN A 109 -0.96 -10.47 -2.06
N LEU A 110 0.09 -10.25 -2.84
CA LEU A 110 0.01 -10.16 -4.31
C LEU A 110 -0.30 -11.52 -4.94
N GLU A 111 0.31 -12.60 -4.45
CA GLU A 111 0.03 -13.96 -4.88
C GLU A 111 -1.42 -14.37 -4.59
N ALA A 112 -1.97 -13.95 -3.45
CA ALA A 112 -3.39 -14.15 -3.11
C ALA A 112 -4.31 -13.43 -4.10
N PHE A 113 -3.98 -12.19 -4.49
CA PHE A 113 -4.71 -11.45 -5.53
C PHE A 113 -4.68 -12.19 -6.87
N LEU A 114 -3.50 -12.61 -7.34
CA LEU A 114 -3.35 -13.36 -8.58
C LEU A 114 -4.16 -14.66 -8.58
N THR A 115 -4.12 -15.39 -7.46
CA THR A 115 -4.86 -16.64 -7.30
C THR A 115 -6.37 -16.42 -7.39
N LYS A 116 -6.87 -15.36 -6.74
CA LYS A 116 -8.31 -15.07 -6.68
C LYS A 116 -8.85 -14.54 -8.00
N THR A 117 -8.06 -13.75 -8.72
CA THR A 117 -8.44 -13.17 -10.02
C THR A 117 -8.13 -14.09 -11.19
N ASN A 118 -7.33 -15.15 -10.97
CA ASN A 118 -6.80 -16.04 -12.03
C ASN A 118 -6.00 -15.29 -13.10
N LEU A 119 -5.31 -14.21 -12.69
CA LEU A 119 -4.42 -13.44 -13.56
C LEU A 119 -2.97 -13.90 -13.39
N LEU A 120 -2.18 -13.70 -14.44
CA LEU A 120 -0.73 -13.87 -14.40
C LEU A 120 -0.07 -12.61 -13.81
N SER A 121 1.09 -12.74 -13.19
CA SER A 121 1.79 -11.58 -12.62
C SER A 121 2.10 -10.48 -13.63
N GLN A 122 2.35 -10.85 -14.91
CA GLN A 122 2.58 -9.89 -16.00
C GLN A 122 1.33 -9.13 -16.46
N GLU A 123 0.15 -9.60 -16.09
CA GLU A 123 -1.14 -8.96 -16.41
C GLU A 123 -1.59 -7.98 -15.32
N VAL A 124 -0.83 -7.90 -14.22
CA VAL A 124 -1.14 -7.04 -13.07
C VAL A 124 -0.02 -6.01 -12.89
N LEU A 125 -0.41 -4.78 -12.59
CA LEU A 125 0.50 -3.69 -12.26
C LEU A 125 0.39 -3.38 -10.77
N MET A 126 1.49 -3.55 -10.03
CA MET A 126 1.59 -3.03 -8.67
C MET A 126 1.87 -1.53 -8.71
N ILE A 127 1.07 -0.75 -7.99
CA ILE A 127 1.27 0.69 -7.83
C ILE A 127 1.52 0.96 -6.36
N GLY A 128 2.63 1.61 -6.04
CA GLY A 128 2.98 1.87 -4.65
C GLY A 128 3.91 3.06 -4.47
N ASP A 129 3.90 3.61 -3.28
CA ASP A 129 4.71 4.77 -2.88
C ASP A 129 5.88 4.39 -1.95
N SER A 130 6.03 3.11 -1.67
CA SER A 130 7.10 2.59 -0.81
C SER A 130 7.96 1.53 -1.52
N THR A 131 9.18 1.36 -1.04
CA THR A 131 10.05 0.27 -1.50
C THR A 131 9.47 -1.11 -1.18
N TYR A 132 8.66 -1.24 -0.14
CA TYR A 132 8.01 -2.50 0.26
C TYR A 132 7.05 -2.99 -0.82
N ASP A 133 6.31 -2.09 -1.45
CA ASP A 133 5.40 -2.39 -2.55
C ASP A 133 6.15 -2.95 -3.75
N LEU A 134 7.19 -2.24 -4.17
CA LEU A 134 7.95 -2.57 -5.38
C LEU A 134 8.80 -3.83 -5.18
N VAL A 135 9.35 -4.03 -3.98
CA VAL A 135 10.09 -5.27 -3.64
C VAL A 135 9.15 -6.47 -3.67
N ALA A 136 7.94 -6.37 -3.09
CA ALA A 136 6.96 -7.44 -3.12
C ALA A 136 6.60 -7.84 -4.56
N ALA A 137 6.36 -6.85 -5.43
CA ALA A 137 6.05 -7.05 -6.85
C ALA A 137 7.22 -7.72 -7.59
N ASN A 138 8.45 -7.23 -7.39
CA ASN A 138 9.65 -7.75 -8.04
C ASN A 138 9.93 -9.22 -7.67
N LYS A 139 9.61 -9.67 -6.45
CA LYS A 139 9.77 -11.07 -6.04
C LYS A 139 9.02 -12.06 -6.93
N ILE A 140 7.90 -11.64 -7.52
CA ILE A 140 7.05 -12.47 -8.39
C ILE A 140 7.05 -11.99 -9.84
N ASN A 141 8.01 -11.16 -10.24
CA ASN A 141 8.12 -10.56 -11.58
C ASN A 141 6.85 -9.84 -12.03
N MET A 142 6.12 -9.20 -11.10
CA MET A 142 4.96 -8.36 -11.40
C MET A 142 5.46 -6.97 -11.82
N PRO A 143 4.97 -6.41 -12.94
CA PRO A 143 5.24 -5.02 -13.29
C PRO A 143 4.88 -4.08 -12.13
N CYS A 144 5.71 -3.04 -11.91
CA CYS A 144 5.43 -2.09 -10.85
C CYS A 144 5.72 -0.64 -11.25
N LEU A 145 4.90 0.26 -10.71
CA LEU A 145 4.93 1.71 -10.89
C LEU A 145 5.09 2.39 -9.54
N GLY A 146 6.11 3.20 -9.39
CA GLY A 146 6.32 4.00 -8.19
C GLY A 146 5.60 5.35 -8.26
N VAL A 147 4.99 5.78 -7.14
CA VAL A 147 4.30 7.06 -7.01
C VAL A 147 5.04 7.94 -6.01
N LEU A 148 5.45 9.14 -6.44
CA LEU A 148 6.31 10.03 -5.65
C LEU A 148 5.55 10.93 -4.64
N SER A 149 4.23 10.85 -4.60
CA SER A 149 3.41 11.59 -3.62
C SER A 149 3.44 10.99 -2.20
N GLY A 150 4.05 9.82 -2.02
CA GLY A 150 4.20 9.16 -0.73
C GLY A 150 5.48 9.49 0.02
N THR A 151 5.95 8.54 0.81
CA THR A 151 7.06 8.75 1.75
C THR A 151 8.44 8.45 1.17
N ALA A 152 8.55 7.53 0.19
CA ALA A 152 9.82 7.18 -0.43
C ALA A 152 10.30 8.26 -1.40
N THR A 153 11.61 8.41 -1.53
CA THR A 153 12.21 9.34 -2.48
C THR A 153 12.27 8.73 -3.88
N LYS A 154 12.47 9.59 -4.89
CA LYS A 154 12.74 9.14 -6.26
C LYS A 154 13.92 8.18 -6.33
N THR A 155 14.98 8.43 -5.57
CA THR A 155 16.15 7.55 -5.52
C THR A 155 15.81 6.16 -4.99
N ASP A 156 15.00 6.10 -3.92
CA ASP A 156 14.59 4.83 -3.32
C ASP A 156 13.77 3.99 -4.30
N LEU A 157 12.75 4.59 -4.92
CA LEU A 157 11.86 3.89 -5.84
C LEU A 157 12.55 3.52 -7.16
N SER A 158 13.45 4.39 -7.68
CA SER A 158 14.19 4.14 -8.93
C SER A 158 15.10 2.91 -8.87
N ALA A 159 15.48 2.46 -7.67
CA ALA A 159 16.26 1.24 -7.49
C ALA A 159 15.45 -0.03 -7.81
N HIS A 160 14.11 0.06 -7.83
CA HIS A 160 13.21 -1.08 -7.94
C HIS A 160 12.36 -1.06 -9.23
N THR A 161 12.16 0.11 -9.84
CA THR A 161 11.42 0.26 -11.10
C THR A 161 11.93 1.45 -11.90
N PRO A 162 11.97 1.36 -13.25
CA PRO A 162 12.22 2.52 -14.10
C PRO A 162 10.99 3.41 -14.28
N PHE A 163 9.81 2.98 -13.84
CA PHE A 163 8.55 3.66 -14.05
C PHE A 163 8.13 4.41 -12.80
N LEU A 164 8.11 5.74 -12.90
CA LEU A 164 7.72 6.63 -11.81
C LEU A 164 6.76 7.69 -12.34
N ILE A 165 5.77 8.03 -11.50
CA ILE A 165 4.89 9.18 -11.69
C ILE A 165 4.93 10.06 -10.44
N ASP A 166 4.70 11.35 -10.59
CA ASP A 166 4.74 12.28 -9.45
C ASP A 166 3.49 12.12 -8.57
N SER A 167 2.33 11.87 -9.18
CA SER A 167 1.05 11.68 -8.50
C SER A 167 0.22 10.61 -9.19
N ILE A 168 -0.69 9.98 -8.42
CA ILE A 168 -1.68 9.03 -8.95
C ILE A 168 -2.59 9.66 -10.03
N ASP A 169 -2.71 10.97 -10.10
CA ASP A 169 -3.42 11.69 -11.15
C ASP A 169 -2.87 11.42 -12.56
N GLU A 170 -1.60 11.07 -12.67
CA GLU A 170 -0.94 10.78 -13.95
C GLU A 170 -1.17 9.34 -14.42
N LEU A 171 -1.77 8.48 -13.57
CA LEU A 171 -1.91 7.05 -13.84
C LEU A 171 -2.64 6.78 -15.16
N GLU A 172 -3.76 7.47 -15.41
CA GLU A 172 -4.57 7.26 -16.62
C GLU A 172 -3.78 7.53 -17.90
N GLU A 173 -3.04 8.62 -17.93
CA GLU A 173 -2.18 8.99 -19.06
C GLU A 173 -1.00 8.03 -19.21
N TRP A 174 -0.38 7.66 -18.09
CA TRP A 174 0.73 6.71 -18.07
C TRP A 174 0.30 5.34 -18.60
N LEU A 175 -0.86 4.82 -18.17
CA LEU A 175 -1.41 3.55 -18.65
C LEU A 175 -1.65 3.58 -20.16
N LYS A 176 -2.29 4.62 -20.69
CA LYS A 176 -2.53 4.81 -22.12
C LYS A 176 -1.23 4.85 -22.94
N ASN A 177 -0.19 5.43 -22.38
CA ASN A 177 1.07 5.62 -23.07
C ASN A 177 2.04 4.44 -22.95
N THR A 178 1.92 3.60 -21.94
CA THR A 178 2.92 2.59 -21.60
C THR A 178 2.35 1.17 -21.56
N PHE A 179 1.20 0.97 -20.94
CA PHE A 179 0.67 -0.36 -20.65
C PHE A 179 -0.39 -0.82 -21.64
N LEU A 180 -1.21 0.09 -22.14
CA LEU A 180 -2.36 -0.21 -23.02
C LEU A 180 -2.06 0.04 -24.52
N LYS A 181 -0.81 0.14 -24.90
CA LYS A 181 -0.39 0.41 -26.31
C LYS A 181 -0.39 -0.80 -27.24
N ASN A 182 -1.13 -1.86 -26.91
CA ASN A 182 -1.25 -3.04 -27.78
C ASN A 182 -2.65 -3.17 -28.37
#